data_6cf253abde47865f52dfede0d8e63002
#
_entry.id   6cf253abde47865f52dfede0d8e63002
#
_cell.length_a   1.000
_cell.length_b   1.000
_cell.length_c   1.000
_cell.angle_alpha   90.00
_cell.angle_beta   90.00
_cell.angle_gamma   90.00
#
_symmetry.space_group_name_H-M   'P 1'
#
loop_
_entity.id
_entity.type
_entity.pdbx_description
1 polymer ?
#
loop_
_entity_poly.entity_id
_entity_poly.type
_entity_poly.pdbx_seq_one_letter_code
_entity_poly.pdbx_strand_id
1 'polypeptide(L)'
;MNDLGGCNPYIEKNVTFQSILFNRCFFSQIAAQSLILTSFYFALSLAYCIFAFLIINRMIEPMMSPYLTFDRQHWAELRNSVPMTLSESDLKELQGINDHLTMTEAVEIYLPLARLLNLYVAARQSRNGVLHQFLGNTESAPPFVIGIAGSVAVGKSTTARLLKALLSRWENHPKVELITTDGFLYPNKVLMERGIMHKKGFPESYDIRRLVEFVSEVKAGQPNVIAPVYSHLTYDITDEQKVVDRPDVLIIEGLNVLQSGMDYPHDPHRVFISDFLDFSIYVDADSEQIEKWYVERFMKFRQGAFKKPGSYFSHYTALTEAQAEQKARSIWETINGKNLVENILPTKGRAHLILRKGLNHSVEEVLLRK
;
A
#
# COMPACT_ATOMS: atom_id res chain seq x y z
N MET A 1 -81.45 34.30 -68.08
CA MET A 1 -80.64 35.49 -68.36
C MET A 1 -79.94 35.84 -67.09
N ASN A 2 -78.69 35.35 -66.98
CA ASN A 2 -77.48 36.10 -66.76
C ASN A 2 -77.41 36.89 -65.48
N ASP A 3 -76.46 36.95 -64.66
CA ASP A 3 -75.01 36.65 -64.71
C ASP A 3 -74.41 36.60 -63.30
N LEU A 4 -73.70 35.68 -63.07
CA LEU A 4 -72.31 35.61 -62.65
C LEU A 4 -71.75 36.77 -61.72
N GLY A 5 -71.31 36.42 -60.59
CA GLY A 5 -70.34 37.13 -59.76
C GLY A 5 -69.34 36.16 -59.10
N GLY A 6 -68.20 35.91 -59.77
CA GLY A 6 -67.23 34.93 -59.35
C GLY A 6 -66.41 35.39 -58.14
N CYS A 7 -66.34 34.60 -57.15
CA CYS A 7 -65.34 34.71 -56.05
C CYS A 7 -63.99 34.12 -56.47
N ASN A 8 -63.00 34.89 -56.31
CA ASN A 8 -61.59 34.56 -56.65
C ASN A 8 -61.01 33.52 -55.64
N PRO A 9 -60.65 32.30 -56.10
CA PRO A 9 -60.19 31.17 -55.20
C PRO A 9 -58.79 31.35 -54.59
N TYR A 10 -58.13 32.46 -54.85
CA TYR A 10 -56.73 32.68 -54.38
C TYR A 10 -56.62 33.28 -52.98
N ILE A 11 -57.68 33.83 -52.39
CA ILE A 11 -57.59 34.49 -51.07
C ILE A 11 -57.81 33.48 -49.94
N GLU A 12 -58.60 32.43 -50.10
CA GLU A 12 -58.88 31.46 -49.01
C GLU A 12 -57.69 30.46 -48.76
N LYS A 13 -56.83 30.23 -49.77
CA LYS A 13 -55.73 29.30 -49.59
C LYS A 13 -54.57 29.89 -48.78
N ASN A 14 -54.40 31.19 -48.74
CA ASN A 14 -53.30 31.84 -47.99
C ASN A 14 -53.53 31.96 -46.50
N VAL A 15 -54.79 32.06 -46.06
CA VAL A 15 -55.14 32.20 -44.64
C VAL A 15 -55.01 30.85 -43.90
N THR A 16 -55.35 29.75 -44.56
CA THR A 16 -55.21 28.38 -44.01
C THR A 16 -53.75 27.92 -43.93
N PHE A 17 -52.92 28.35 -44.86
CA PHE A 17 -51.51 27.95 -44.84
C PHE A 17 -50.67 28.68 -43.80
N GLN A 18 -50.96 29.95 -43.54
CA GLN A 18 -50.31 30.72 -42.45
C GLN A 18 -50.74 30.24 -41.07
N SER A 19 -51.99 29.89 -40.86
CA SER A 19 -52.46 29.36 -39.55
C SER A 19 -51.89 27.98 -39.21
N ILE A 20 -51.68 27.11 -40.23
CA ILE A 20 -51.06 25.79 -40.05
C ILE A 20 -49.53 25.90 -39.75
N LEU A 21 -48.85 26.83 -40.40
CA LEU A 21 -47.41 27.09 -40.12
C LEU A 21 -47.21 27.73 -38.72
N PHE A 22 -48.08 28.67 -38.36
CA PHE A 22 -47.99 29.31 -37.03
C PHE A 22 -48.26 28.29 -35.89
N ASN A 23 -49.26 27.43 -36.02
CA ASN A 23 -49.52 26.38 -35.05
C ASN A 23 -48.38 25.33 -35.01
N ARG A 24 -47.78 24.93 -36.14
CA ARG A 24 -46.65 24.01 -36.10
C ARG A 24 -45.41 24.61 -35.44
N CYS A 25 -45.07 25.88 -35.70
CA CYS A 25 -43.96 26.56 -35.00
C CYS A 25 -44.22 26.72 -33.52
N PHE A 26 -45.43 27.07 -33.13
CA PHE A 26 -45.82 27.28 -31.72
C PHE A 26 -45.78 25.95 -30.94
N PHE A 27 -46.31 24.86 -31.48
CA PHE A 27 -46.24 23.53 -30.86
C PHE A 27 -44.81 22.96 -30.84
N SER A 28 -43.96 23.21 -31.85
CA SER A 28 -42.57 22.79 -31.84
C SER A 28 -41.74 23.56 -30.75
N GLN A 29 -42.06 24.84 -30.53
CA GLN A 29 -41.39 25.67 -29.53
C GLN A 29 -41.78 25.27 -28.10
N ILE A 30 -43.05 24.94 -27.85
CA ILE A 30 -43.53 24.40 -26.57
C ILE A 30 -42.94 23.01 -26.31
N ALA A 31 -42.86 22.14 -27.32
CA ALA A 31 -42.26 20.81 -27.18
C ALA A 31 -40.77 20.91 -26.88
N ALA A 32 -40.05 21.83 -27.53
CA ALA A 32 -38.63 22.06 -27.28
C ALA A 32 -38.37 22.61 -25.86
N GLN A 33 -39.20 23.56 -25.41
CA GLN A 33 -39.12 24.09 -24.02
C GLN A 33 -39.44 23.02 -22.97
N SER A 34 -40.45 22.18 -23.21
CA SER A 34 -40.80 21.05 -22.34
C SER A 34 -39.64 20.01 -22.26
N LEU A 35 -38.97 19.68 -23.38
CA LEU A 35 -37.83 18.80 -23.40
C LEU A 35 -36.62 19.38 -22.67
N ILE A 36 -36.37 20.67 -22.77
CA ILE A 36 -35.27 21.36 -22.04
C ILE A 36 -35.58 21.35 -20.53
N LEU A 37 -36.78 21.66 -20.13
CA LEU A 37 -37.20 21.65 -18.72
C LEU A 37 -37.11 20.22 -18.13
N THR A 38 -37.58 19.22 -18.82
CA THR A 38 -37.48 17.80 -18.35
C THR A 38 -36.03 17.32 -18.26
N SER A 39 -35.19 17.70 -19.21
CA SER A 39 -33.73 17.39 -19.15
C SER A 39 -33.06 18.11 -17.98
N PHE A 40 -33.42 19.36 -17.70
CA PHE A 40 -32.91 20.14 -16.57
C PHE A 40 -33.33 19.55 -15.22
N TYR A 41 -34.60 19.16 -15.06
CA TYR A 41 -35.09 18.46 -13.87
C TYR A 41 -34.45 17.12 -13.67
N PHE A 42 -34.19 16.36 -14.74
CA PHE A 42 -33.47 15.06 -14.68
C PHE A 42 -32.03 15.24 -14.26
N ALA A 43 -31.31 16.22 -14.82
CA ALA A 43 -29.94 16.55 -14.45
C ALA A 43 -29.82 17.01 -12.97
N LEU A 44 -30.76 17.86 -12.49
CA LEU A 44 -30.83 18.29 -11.09
C LEU A 44 -31.11 17.11 -10.15
N SER A 45 -32.04 16.24 -10.51
CA SER A 45 -32.36 15.04 -9.73
C SER A 45 -31.20 14.10 -9.65
N LEU A 46 -30.45 13.86 -10.76
CA LEU A 46 -29.27 13.06 -10.79
C LEU A 46 -28.14 13.66 -9.94
N ALA A 47 -27.91 14.97 -10.04
CA ALA A 47 -26.91 15.67 -9.22
C ALA A 47 -27.28 15.60 -7.73
N TYR A 48 -28.54 15.72 -7.37
CA TYR A 48 -29.00 15.56 -5.98
C TYR A 48 -28.79 14.12 -5.47
N CYS A 49 -29.10 13.11 -6.28
CA CYS A 49 -28.86 11.71 -5.94
C CYS A 49 -27.39 11.41 -5.76
N ILE A 50 -26.50 11.92 -6.64
CA ILE A 50 -25.05 11.77 -6.52
C ILE A 50 -24.55 12.48 -5.25
N PHE A 51 -25.00 13.69 -4.97
CA PHE A 51 -24.63 14.45 -3.78
C PHE A 51 -25.11 13.78 -2.50
N ALA A 52 -26.36 13.29 -2.47
CA ALA A 52 -26.91 12.52 -1.36
C ALA A 52 -26.12 11.20 -1.16
N PHE A 53 -25.78 10.49 -2.23
CA PHE A 53 -24.98 9.28 -2.19
C PHE A 53 -23.56 9.54 -1.65
N LEU A 54 -22.91 10.64 -2.06
CA LEU A 54 -21.61 11.05 -1.55
C LEU A 54 -21.65 11.45 -0.07
N ILE A 55 -22.69 12.15 0.37
CA ILE A 55 -22.88 12.51 1.79
C ILE A 55 -23.16 11.26 2.62
N ILE A 56 -24.05 10.37 2.16
CA ILE A 56 -24.38 9.14 2.86
C ILE A 56 -23.14 8.25 2.97
N ASN A 57 -22.37 8.05 1.91
CA ASN A 57 -21.11 7.31 1.98
C ASN A 57 -20.11 7.96 2.95
N ARG A 58 -19.96 9.27 2.92
CA ARG A 58 -19.06 10.00 3.83
C ARG A 58 -19.50 9.93 5.30
N MET A 59 -20.78 9.75 5.58
CA MET A 59 -21.32 9.58 6.95
C MET A 59 -21.32 8.12 7.41
N ILE A 60 -21.38 7.14 6.49
CA ILE A 60 -21.41 5.71 6.80
C ILE A 60 -19.99 5.13 6.95
N GLU A 61 -18.99 5.61 6.17
CA GLU A 61 -17.61 5.11 6.26
C GLU A 61 -16.99 5.15 7.68
N PRO A 62 -17.13 6.23 8.47
CA PRO A 62 -16.58 6.26 9.83
C PRO A 62 -17.28 5.29 10.79
N MET A 63 -18.57 5.01 10.59
CA MET A 63 -19.34 4.12 11.48
C MET A 63 -19.11 2.63 11.20
N MET A 64 -18.69 2.26 9.99
CA MET A 64 -18.47 0.86 9.58
C MET A 64 -16.98 0.50 9.46
N SER A 65 -16.07 1.45 9.65
CA SER A 65 -14.63 1.16 9.59
C SER A 65 -14.23 0.23 10.74
N PRO A 66 -13.50 -0.87 10.45
CA PRO A 66 -12.90 -1.70 11.49
C PRO A 66 -11.73 -1.03 12.19
N TYR A 67 -11.37 0.20 11.80
CA TYR A 67 -10.24 0.94 12.32
C TYR A 67 -10.68 2.12 13.20
N LEU A 68 -9.91 2.34 14.28
CA LEU A 68 -9.84 3.62 14.98
C LEU A 68 -8.84 4.50 14.23
N THR A 69 -9.20 5.75 13.98
CA THR A 69 -8.37 6.72 13.27
C THR A 69 -7.81 7.74 14.24
N PHE A 70 -6.51 7.93 14.19
CA PHE A 70 -5.77 8.89 15.00
C PHE A 70 -5.05 9.85 14.07
N ASP A 71 -5.21 11.14 14.30
CA ASP A 71 -4.28 12.14 13.79
C ASP A 71 -2.92 12.03 14.51
N ARG A 72 -1.93 12.71 13.99
CA ARG A 72 -0.56 12.67 14.51
C ARG A 72 -0.45 13.08 15.98
N GLN A 73 -1.19 14.12 16.39
CA GLN A 73 -1.13 14.64 17.74
C GLN A 73 -1.72 13.66 18.77
N HIS A 74 -2.93 13.18 18.54
CA HIS A 74 -3.59 12.20 19.41
C HIS A 74 -2.83 10.87 19.47
N TRP A 75 -2.20 10.46 18.36
CA TRP A 75 -1.35 9.28 18.35
C TRP A 75 -0.09 9.47 19.19
N ALA A 76 0.56 10.64 19.10
CA ALA A 76 1.78 10.97 19.85
C ALA A 76 1.57 10.92 21.38
N GLU A 77 0.41 11.31 21.88
CA GLU A 77 0.06 11.26 23.31
C GLU A 77 0.08 9.81 23.86
N LEU A 78 -0.19 8.81 23.00
CA LEU A 78 -0.20 7.40 23.40
C LEU A 78 1.18 6.82 23.72
N ARG A 79 2.28 7.54 23.44
CA ARG A 79 3.61 7.10 23.88
C ARG A 79 3.75 7.06 25.41
N ASN A 80 2.96 7.87 26.13
CA ASN A 80 3.07 8.04 27.57
C ASN A 80 4.51 8.50 27.97
N SER A 81 5.08 7.93 29.00
CA SER A 81 6.44 8.26 29.52
C SER A 81 7.58 7.48 28.85
N VAL A 82 7.34 6.78 27.73
CA VAL A 82 8.41 6.04 27.03
C VAL A 82 9.47 7.02 26.51
N PRO A 83 10.73 6.90 26.95
CA PRO A 83 11.79 7.80 26.54
C PRO A 83 12.29 7.45 25.13
N MET A 84 12.77 8.46 24.39
CA MET A 84 13.51 8.24 23.16
C MET A 84 14.91 7.71 23.47
N THR A 85 15.23 6.54 22.96
CA THR A 85 16.51 5.84 23.20
C THR A 85 17.48 5.93 22.02
N LEU A 86 17.04 6.50 20.90
CA LEU A 86 17.86 6.68 19.70
C LEU A 86 18.33 8.13 19.59
N SER A 87 19.56 8.30 19.10
CA SER A 87 20.15 9.61 18.80
C SER A 87 19.84 10.03 17.35
N GLU A 88 20.12 11.29 17.00
CA GLU A 88 20.03 11.75 15.60
C GLU A 88 21.01 11.01 14.66
N SER A 89 22.17 10.57 15.19
CA SER A 89 23.09 9.74 14.41
C SER A 89 22.51 8.37 14.10
N ASP A 90 21.86 7.72 15.08
CA ASP A 90 21.16 6.45 14.86
C ASP A 90 20.09 6.59 13.77
N LEU A 91 19.29 7.68 13.84
CA LEU A 91 18.25 7.93 12.83
C LEU A 91 18.82 8.10 11.41
N LYS A 92 19.95 8.78 11.26
CA LYS A 92 20.62 8.95 9.95
C LYS A 92 21.10 7.61 9.38
N GLU A 93 21.58 6.69 10.20
CA GLU A 93 21.99 5.35 9.76
C GLU A 93 20.81 4.46 9.38
N LEU A 94 19.68 4.63 10.07
CA LEU A 94 18.45 3.87 9.82
C LEU A 94 17.67 4.38 8.61
N GLN A 95 17.90 5.61 8.20
CA GLN A 95 17.18 6.28 7.13
C GLN A 95 17.47 5.66 5.75
N GLY A 96 16.47 5.54 4.92
CA GLY A 96 16.61 5.19 3.50
C GLY A 96 17.08 6.39 2.65
N ILE A 97 17.55 6.11 1.43
CA ILE A 97 18.11 7.15 0.53
C ILE A 97 17.13 8.29 0.22
N ASN A 98 15.85 8.00 0.21
CA ASN A 98 14.79 8.98 -0.11
C ASN A 98 13.88 9.30 1.07
N ASP A 99 14.11 8.70 2.24
CA ASP A 99 13.30 8.96 3.42
C ASP A 99 13.86 10.16 4.20
N HIS A 100 12.96 10.95 4.80
CA HIS A 100 13.29 12.04 5.71
C HIS A 100 12.81 11.68 7.11
N LEU A 101 13.59 10.84 7.80
CA LEU A 101 13.28 10.45 9.17
C LEU A 101 13.82 11.52 10.13
N THR A 102 12.92 12.25 10.77
CA THR A 102 13.27 13.26 11.79
C THR A 102 13.11 12.70 13.19
N MET A 103 13.78 13.32 14.17
CA MET A 103 13.58 12.99 15.59
C MET A 103 12.11 13.17 16.01
N THR A 104 11.47 14.23 15.52
CA THR A 104 10.03 14.50 15.76
C THR A 104 9.16 13.34 15.24
N GLU A 105 9.41 12.87 14.02
CA GLU A 105 8.69 11.72 13.44
C GLU A 105 8.88 10.46 14.30
N ALA A 106 10.12 10.18 14.71
CA ALA A 106 10.43 9.03 15.54
C ALA A 106 9.71 9.10 16.90
N VAL A 107 9.65 10.28 17.53
CA VAL A 107 9.01 10.50 18.82
C VAL A 107 7.48 10.46 18.74
N GLU A 108 6.90 11.10 17.72
CA GLU A 108 5.45 11.26 17.63
C GLU A 108 4.74 10.03 17.04
N ILE A 109 5.42 9.30 16.14
CA ILE A 109 4.80 8.16 15.43
C ILE A 109 5.35 6.83 15.93
N TYR A 110 6.66 6.68 15.94
CA TYR A 110 7.26 5.35 16.14
C TYR A 110 7.44 4.97 17.62
N LEU A 111 7.58 5.91 18.55
CA LEU A 111 7.58 5.58 19.98
C LEU A 111 6.21 5.07 20.48
N PRO A 112 5.05 5.72 20.17
CA PRO A 112 3.75 5.15 20.50
C PRO A 112 3.56 3.76 19.87
N LEU A 113 3.98 3.56 18.63
CA LEU A 113 3.91 2.27 17.94
C LEU A 113 4.79 1.22 18.63
N ALA A 114 6.04 1.55 18.97
CA ALA A 114 6.94 0.64 19.69
C ALA A 114 6.37 0.27 21.08
N ARG A 115 5.76 1.24 21.79
CA ARG A 115 5.04 0.97 23.05
C ARG A 115 3.88 0.00 22.85
N LEU A 116 3.05 0.23 21.83
CA LEU A 116 1.93 -0.67 21.52
C LEU A 116 2.43 -2.10 21.25
N LEU A 117 3.47 -2.23 20.41
CA LEU A 117 4.06 -3.52 20.08
C LEU A 117 4.67 -4.20 21.31
N ASN A 118 5.36 -3.45 22.21
CA ASN A 118 5.86 -3.99 23.48
C ASN A 118 4.74 -4.54 24.37
N LEU A 119 3.59 -3.86 24.44
CA LEU A 119 2.43 -4.35 25.19
C LEU A 119 1.88 -5.67 24.59
N TYR A 120 1.82 -5.77 23.26
CA TYR A 120 1.40 -7.01 22.58
C TYR A 120 2.40 -8.16 22.80
N VAL A 121 3.72 -7.86 22.75
CA VAL A 121 4.78 -8.86 23.04
C VAL A 121 4.64 -9.37 24.48
N ALA A 122 4.50 -8.47 25.45
CA ALA A 122 4.32 -8.83 26.86
C ALA A 122 3.06 -9.68 27.09
N ALA A 123 1.94 -9.31 26.45
CA ALA A 123 0.70 -10.10 26.52
C ALA A 123 0.88 -11.50 25.91
N ARG A 124 1.63 -11.63 24.80
CA ARG A 124 1.96 -12.91 24.18
C ARG A 124 2.84 -13.77 25.08
N GLN A 125 3.86 -13.19 25.69
CA GLN A 125 4.74 -13.86 26.66
C GLN A 125 3.95 -14.38 27.86
N SER A 126 3.06 -13.55 28.43
CA SER A 126 2.18 -13.96 29.52
C SER A 126 1.29 -15.15 29.13
N ARG A 127 0.68 -15.14 27.94
CA ARG A 127 -0.13 -16.25 27.43
C ARG A 127 0.70 -17.53 27.23
N ASN A 128 1.93 -17.40 26.76
CA ASN A 128 2.83 -18.55 26.63
C ASN A 128 3.17 -19.14 28.00
N GLY A 129 3.36 -18.30 29.04
CA GLY A 129 3.53 -18.77 30.42
C GLY A 129 2.37 -19.62 30.93
N VAL A 130 1.11 -19.22 30.64
CA VAL A 130 -0.09 -20.03 30.97
C VAL A 130 -0.07 -21.37 30.25
N LEU A 131 0.32 -21.39 28.95
CA LEU A 131 0.42 -22.62 28.17
C LEU A 131 1.50 -23.56 28.73
N HIS A 132 2.68 -23.05 29.09
CA HIS A 132 3.75 -23.83 29.72
C HIS A 132 3.31 -24.42 31.06
N GLN A 133 2.60 -23.63 31.89
CA GLN A 133 2.03 -24.13 33.14
C GLN A 133 1.02 -25.27 32.91
N PHE A 134 0.16 -25.15 31.91
CA PHE A 134 -0.81 -26.19 31.55
C PHE A 134 -0.14 -27.44 31.05
N LEU A 135 0.88 -27.34 30.21
CA LEU A 135 1.58 -28.50 29.62
C LEU A 135 2.64 -29.09 30.55
N GLY A 136 3.02 -28.42 31.63
CA GLY A 136 4.08 -28.86 32.55
C GLY A 136 5.46 -28.87 31.92
N ASN A 137 5.68 -28.10 30.84
CA ASN A 137 6.95 -27.99 30.15
C ASN A 137 7.46 -26.53 30.10
N THR A 138 8.76 -26.36 29.79
CA THR A 138 9.42 -25.07 29.72
C THR A 138 10.06 -24.87 28.32
N GLU A 139 9.41 -25.34 27.27
CA GLU A 139 9.90 -25.12 25.91
C GLU A 139 10.05 -23.63 25.59
N SER A 140 10.99 -23.30 24.70
CA SER A 140 11.21 -21.93 24.25
C SER A 140 9.92 -21.34 23.66
N ALA A 141 9.52 -20.16 24.12
CA ALA A 141 8.37 -19.46 23.59
C ALA A 141 8.58 -19.10 22.12
N PRO A 142 7.57 -19.31 21.25
CA PRO A 142 7.67 -18.89 19.86
C PRO A 142 7.80 -17.35 19.75
N PRO A 143 8.58 -16.82 18.78
CA PRO A 143 8.77 -15.39 18.62
C PRO A 143 7.46 -14.66 18.31
N PHE A 144 7.41 -13.39 18.68
CA PHE A 144 6.37 -12.48 18.21
C PHE A 144 6.71 -12.02 16.79
N VAL A 145 5.84 -12.28 15.83
CA VAL A 145 6.10 -11.99 14.42
C VAL A 145 5.34 -10.76 13.96
N ILE A 146 6.08 -9.76 13.46
CA ILE A 146 5.55 -8.49 12.95
C ILE A 146 5.73 -8.46 11.44
N GLY A 147 4.63 -8.30 10.69
CA GLY A 147 4.68 -8.09 9.25
C GLY A 147 4.63 -6.60 8.89
N ILE A 148 5.48 -6.14 7.96
CA ILE A 148 5.46 -4.77 7.44
C ILE A 148 5.29 -4.81 5.93
N ALA A 149 4.12 -4.40 5.46
CA ALA A 149 3.72 -4.38 4.06
C ALA A 149 3.57 -2.95 3.50
N GLY A 150 3.42 -2.82 2.21
CA GLY A 150 3.23 -1.56 1.49
C GLY A 150 3.98 -1.55 0.15
N SER A 151 3.84 -0.49 -0.64
CA SER A 151 4.44 -0.36 -1.96
C SER A 151 5.97 -0.20 -1.95
N VAL A 152 6.58 -0.33 -3.11
CA VAL A 152 7.98 0.13 -3.34
C VAL A 152 8.06 1.63 -3.06
N ALA A 153 9.18 2.09 -2.52
CA ALA A 153 9.46 3.51 -2.22
C ALA A 153 8.58 4.18 -1.15
N VAL A 154 7.63 3.48 -0.51
CA VAL A 154 6.75 4.05 0.52
C VAL A 154 7.43 4.19 1.90
N GLY A 155 8.62 3.58 2.11
CA GLY A 155 9.38 3.67 3.38
C GLY A 155 9.22 2.47 4.32
N LYS A 156 8.76 1.30 3.84
CA LYS A 156 8.69 0.05 4.64
C LYS A 156 10.00 -0.31 5.33
N SER A 157 11.09 -0.31 4.58
CA SER A 157 12.40 -0.74 5.10
C SER A 157 12.95 0.22 6.16
N THR A 158 12.66 1.52 6.06
CA THR A 158 12.99 2.51 7.09
C THR A 158 12.14 2.27 8.34
N THR A 159 10.83 2.07 8.18
CA THR A 159 9.91 1.69 9.27
C THR A 159 10.41 0.42 9.98
N ALA A 160 10.80 -0.61 9.23
CA ALA A 160 11.26 -1.89 9.78
C ALA A 160 12.58 -1.75 10.56
N ARG A 161 13.56 -1.03 10.01
CA ARG A 161 14.84 -0.77 10.71
C ARG A 161 14.65 0.04 11.98
N LEU A 162 13.80 1.08 11.92
CA LEU A 162 13.53 1.92 13.08
C LEU A 162 12.81 1.13 14.19
N LEU A 163 11.80 0.35 13.83
CA LEU A 163 11.11 -0.52 14.81
C LEU A 163 12.05 -1.59 15.37
N LYS A 164 12.93 -2.21 14.57
CA LYS A 164 13.97 -3.10 15.08
C LYS A 164 14.81 -2.39 16.12
N ALA A 165 15.32 -1.20 15.83
CA ALA A 165 16.18 -0.43 16.74
C ALA A 165 15.46 -0.04 18.04
N LEU A 166 14.20 0.41 17.95
CA LEU A 166 13.41 0.77 19.13
C LEU A 166 13.05 -0.46 19.99
N LEU A 167 12.58 -1.54 19.37
CA LEU A 167 12.17 -2.74 20.09
C LEU A 167 13.33 -3.47 20.74
N SER A 168 14.53 -3.45 20.14
CA SER A 168 15.73 -4.05 20.75
C SER A 168 16.21 -3.35 22.04
N ARG A 169 15.64 -2.19 22.39
CA ARG A 169 15.96 -1.45 23.63
C ARG A 169 15.11 -1.88 24.84
N TRP A 170 14.13 -2.76 24.62
CA TRP A 170 13.29 -3.28 25.70
C TRP A 170 13.95 -4.52 26.33
N GLU A 171 14.13 -4.50 27.64
CA GLU A 171 14.83 -5.56 28.39
C GLU A 171 14.16 -6.94 28.28
N ASN A 172 12.83 -6.97 28.14
CA ASN A 172 12.06 -8.20 28.09
C ASN A 172 12.06 -8.91 26.71
N HIS A 173 12.61 -8.27 25.66
CA HIS A 173 12.75 -8.86 24.32
C HIS A 173 13.90 -8.23 23.50
N PRO A 174 15.15 -8.38 23.95
CA PRO A 174 16.29 -7.73 23.31
C PRO A 174 16.68 -8.32 21.93
N LYS A 175 16.30 -9.58 21.68
CA LYS A 175 16.61 -10.26 20.41
C LYS A 175 15.56 -9.95 19.35
N VAL A 176 15.76 -8.89 18.60
CA VAL A 176 14.88 -8.50 17.47
C VAL A 176 15.59 -8.74 16.15
N GLU A 177 15.02 -9.59 15.30
CA GLU A 177 15.53 -9.85 13.97
C GLU A 177 14.62 -9.23 12.89
N LEU A 178 15.27 -8.81 11.79
CA LEU A 178 14.59 -8.23 10.62
C LEU A 178 14.99 -9.02 9.38
N ILE A 179 13.99 -9.53 8.66
CA ILE A 179 14.14 -10.25 7.39
C ILE A 179 13.31 -9.53 6.33
N THR A 180 13.86 -9.41 5.12
CA THR A 180 13.15 -8.92 3.94
C THR A 180 12.68 -10.07 3.07
N THR A 181 11.47 -10.00 2.55
CA THR A 181 10.96 -11.05 1.65
C THR A 181 11.67 -11.08 0.31
N ASP A 182 12.38 -10.01 -0.06
CA ASP A 182 13.18 -9.97 -1.28
C ASP A 182 14.25 -11.07 -1.33
N GLY A 183 14.73 -11.54 -0.17
CA GLY A 183 15.60 -12.70 -0.05
C GLY A 183 14.99 -13.99 -0.59
N PHE A 184 13.67 -14.06 -0.66
CA PHE A 184 12.93 -15.24 -1.15
C PHE A 184 12.39 -15.05 -2.58
N LEU A 185 12.87 -14.06 -3.33
CA LEU A 185 12.70 -14.00 -4.77
C LEU A 185 13.43 -15.18 -5.45
N TYR A 186 12.88 -15.70 -6.53
CA TYR A 186 13.67 -16.61 -7.38
C TYR A 186 14.87 -15.86 -7.95
N PRO A 187 16.05 -16.53 -8.06
CA PRO A 187 17.21 -15.96 -8.74
C PRO A 187 16.89 -15.47 -10.15
N ASN A 188 17.54 -14.41 -10.60
CA ASN A 188 17.33 -13.84 -11.94
C ASN A 188 17.40 -14.89 -13.05
N LYS A 189 18.34 -15.85 -12.95
CA LYS A 189 18.44 -16.97 -13.88
C LYS A 189 17.13 -17.74 -14.00
N VAL A 190 16.50 -18.09 -12.87
CA VAL A 190 15.23 -18.83 -12.84
C VAL A 190 14.09 -17.97 -13.40
N LEU A 191 14.06 -16.67 -13.06
CA LEU A 191 13.03 -15.74 -13.58
C LEU A 191 13.14 -15.58 -15.12
N MET A 192 14.37 -15.54 -15.66
CA MET A 192 14.63 -15.51 -17.10
C MET A 192 14.20 -16.81 -17.79
N GLU A 193 14.57 -17.96 -17.23
CA GLU A 193 14.17 -19.29 -17.74
C GLU A 193 12.65 -19.46 -17.76
N ARG A 194 11.93 -18.91 -16.77
CA ARG A 194 10.47 -18.89 -16.71
C ARG A 194 9.82 -17.80 -17.55
N GLY A 195 10.58 -16.88 -18.16
CA GLY A 195 10.06 -15.74 -18.93
C GLY A 195 9.35 -14.67 -18.11
N ILE A 196 9.51 -14.66 -16.77
CA ILE A 196 8.81 -13.75 -15.86
C ILE A 196 9.73 -12.70 -15.21
N MET A 197 10.91 -12.45 -15.75
CA MET A 197 11.82 -11.42 -15.23
C MET A 197 11.19 -10.02 -15.17
N HIS A 198 10.28 -9.70 -16.09
CA HIS A 198 9.51 -8.46 -16.13
C HIS A 198 8.46 -8.35 -14.99
N LYS A 199 8.17 -9.45 -14.29
CA LYS A 199 7.26 -9.54 -13.16
C LYS A 199 7.99 -9.69 -11.82
N LYS A 200 9.28 -9.34 -11.77
CA LYS A 200 10.04 -9.40 -10.51
C LYS A 200 9.42 -8.46 -9.47
N GLY A 201 9.11 -9.01 -8.29
CA GLY A 201 8.33 -8.34 -7.24
C GLY A 201 6.82 -8.66 -7.25
N PHE A 202 6.30 -9.29 -8.31
CA PHE A 202 4.95 -9.87 -8.32
C PHE A 202 4.90 -11.20 -7.56
N PRO A 203 3.71 -11.68 -7.13
CA PRO A 203 3.57 -12.91 -6.37
C PRO A 203 4.31 -14.11 -6.96
N GLU A 204 4.19 -14.33 -8.27
CA GLU A 204 4.79 -15.46 -8.99
C GLU A 204 6.33 -15.43 -9.06
N SER A 205 6.96 -14.31 -8.70
CA SER A 205 8.41 -14.19 -8.66
C SER A 205 9.05 -14.64 -7.35
N TYR A 206 8.24 -14.98 -6.34
CA TYR A 206 8.71 -15.41 -5.02
C TYR A 206 8.66 -16.93 -4.86
N ASP A 207 9.66 -17.48 -4.17
CA ASP A 207 9.61 -18.84 -3.61
C ASP A 207 8.84 -18.79 -2.28
N ILE A 208 7.51 -18.74 -2.39
CA ILE A 208 6.60 -18.66 -1.24
C ILE A 208 6.76 -19.89 -0.35
N ARG A 209 7.01 -21.06 -0.90
CA ARG A 209 7.21 -22.29 -0.14
C ARG A 209 8.40 -22.14 0.80
N ARG A 210 9.54 -21.74 0.28
CA ARG A 210 10.75 -21.52 1.08
C ARG A 210 10.56 -20.44 2.15
N LEU A 211 9.80 -19.38 1.83
CA LEU A 211 9.49 -18.32 2.77
C LEU A 211 8.59 -18.82 3.91
N VAL A 212 7.57 -19.62 3.61
CA VAL A 212 6.67 -20.25 4.60
C VAL A 212 7.45 -21.25 5.46
N GLU A 213 8.28 -22.11 4.87
CA GLU A 213 9.15 -23.04 5.58
C GLU A 213 10.07 -22.30 6.57
N PHE A 214 10.75 -21.24 6.13
CA PHE A 214 11.58 -20.39 6.99
C PHE A 214 10.81 -19.83 8.20
N VAL A 215 9.64 -19.23 7.98
CA VAL A 215 8.87 -18.64 9.08
C VAL A 215 8.33 -19.71 10.01
N SER A 216 7.93 -20.88 9.48
CA SER A 216 7.48 -22.01 10.28
C SER A 216 8.57 -22.55 11.21
N GLU A 217 9.81 -22.70 10.71
CA GLU A 217 10.96 -23.14 11.50
C GLU A 217 11.30 -22.15 12.61
N VAL A 218 11.33 -20.84 12.30
CA VAL A 218 11.57 -19.79 13.31
C VAL A 218 10.45 -19.79 14.36
N LYS A 219 9.20 -19.92 13.93
CA LYS A 219 8.03 -19.96 14.82
C LYS A 219 8.00 -21.23 15.69
N ALA A 220 8.56 -22.33 15.19
CA ALA A 220 8.74 -23.59 15.94
C ALA A 220 9.93 -23.54 16.93
N GLY A 221 10.67 -22.40 17.01
CA GLY A 221 11.79 -22.24 17.92
C GLY A 221 13.08 -22.98 17.48
N GLN A 222 13.17 -23.35 16.18
CA GLN A 222 14.39 -23.97 15.65
C GLN A 222 15.57 -23.02 15.79
N PRO A 223 16.76 -23.50 16.20
CA PRO A 223 17.96 -22.69 16.26
C PRO A 223 18.57 -22.50 14.85
N ASN A 224 19.27 -21.37 14.66
CA ASN A 224 20.10 -21.13 13.49
C ASN A 224 19.37 -21.30 12.15
N VAL A 225 18.12 -20.86 12.05
CA VAL A 225 17.37 -20.91 10.79
C VAL A 225 17.96 -19.92 9.78
N ILE A 226 18.14 -20.36 8.54
CA ILE A 226 18.86 -19.61 7.51
C ILE A 226 17.89 -18.89 6.58
N ALA A 227 18.03 -17.55 6.48
CA ALA A 227 17.38 -16.73 5.48
C ALA A 227 18.34 -16.35 4.35
N PRO A 228 17.91 -16.41 3.08
CA PRO A 228 18.71 -15.92 1.96
C PRO A 228 18.81 -14.39 1.99
N VAL A 229 19.89 -13.85 1.40
CA VAL A 229 20.16 -12.42 1.33
C VAL A 229 20.01 -11.92 -0.10
N TYR A 230 19.29 -10.80 -0.25
CA TYR A 230 19.10 -10.11 -1.52
C TYR A 230 19.99 -8.88 -1.61
N SER A 231 20.64 -8.70 -2.74
CA SER A 231 21.44 -7.51 -3.02
C SER A 231 20.73 -6.58 -4.02
N HIS A 232 20.36 -5.38 -3.56
CA HIS A 232 19.87 -4.33 -4.45
C HIS A 232 20.92 -3.85 -5.46
N LEU A 233 22.22 -4.04 -5.18
CA LEU A 233 23.30 -3.68 -6.09
C LEU A 233 23.35 -4.62 -7.31
N THR A 234 23.38 -5.92 -7.07
CA THR A 234 23.39 -6.94 -8.12
C THR A 234 21.99 -7.26 -8.64
N TYR A 235 20.96 -6.75 -7.97
CA TYR A 235 19.55 -7.01 -8.26
C TYR A 235 19.22 -8.51 -8.26
N ASP A 236 19.85 -9.27 -7.36
CA ASP A 236 19.69 -10.73 -7.28
C ASP A 236 19.92 -11.26 -5.86
N ILE A 237 19.57 -12.53 -5.65
CA ILE A 237 19.94 -13.29 -4.46
C ILE A 237 21.47 -13.46 -4.47
N THR A 238 22.10 -13.34 -3.31
CA THR A 238 23.54 -13.53 -3.10
C THR A 238 23.82 -14.90 -2.48
N ASP A 239 25.09 -15.29 -2.46
CA ASP A 239 25.55 -16.48 -1.73
C ASP A 239 25.60 -16.25 -0.22
N GLU A 240 25.42 -14.99 0.24
CA GLU A 240 25.36 -14.67 1.65
C GLU A 240 24.09 -15.24 2.29
N GLN A 241 24.21 -15.62 3.56
CA GLN A 241 23.12 -16.16 4.34
C GLN A 241 23.01 -15.42 5.66
N LYS A 242 21.82 -15.15 6.09
CA LYS A 242 21.54 -14.58 7.41
C LYS A 242 21.04 -15.67 8.35
N VAL A 243 21.73 -15.87 9.46
CA VAL A 243 21.32 -16.79 10.52
C VAL A 243 20.36 -16.08 11.46
N VAL A 244 19.20 -16.71 11.72
CA VAL A 244 18.19 -16.28 12.68
C VAL A 244 18.12 -17.33 13.80
N ASP A 245 18.59 -16.94 14.98
CA ASP A 245 18.68 -17.85 16.13
C ASP A 245 17.71 -17.43 17.24
N ARG A 246 16.54 -18.06 17.28
CA ARG A 246 15.53 -17.93 18.33
C ARG A 246 15.31 -16.46 18.77
N PRO A 247 14.83 -15.59 17.89
CA PRO A 247 14.56 -14.20 18.24
C PRO A 247 13.34 -14.11 19.17
N ASP A 248 13.31 -13.07 20.03
CA ASP A 248 12.10 -12.73 20.78
C ASP A 248 11.04 -12.12 19.86
N VAL A 249 11.50 -11.29 18.90
CA VAL A 249 10.67 -10.63 17.90
C VAL A 249 11.28 -10.85 16.52
N LEU A 250 10.47 -11.30 15.56
CA LEU A 250 10.83 -11.37 14.15
C LEU A 250 10.03 -10.34 13.35
N ILE A 251 10.72 -9.40 12.72
CA ILE A 251 10.12 -8.45 11.78
C ILE A 251 10.32 -8.99 10.36
N ILE A 252 9.25 -9.13 9.60
CA ILE A 252 9.27 -9.53 8.19
C ILE A 252 8.77 -8.36 7.35
N GLU A 253 9.60 -7.82 6.47
CA GLU A 253 9.28 -6.69 5.61
C GLU A 253 9.23 -7.13 4.15
N GLY A 254 8.17 -6.71 3.43
CA GLY A 254 8.08 -6.98 2.01
C GLY A 254 6.76 -6.61 1.36
N LEU A 255 6.70 -6.77 0.03
CA LEU A 255 5.53 -6.45 -0.77
C LEU A 255 4.38 -7.45 -0.55
N ASN A 256 4.71 -8.70 -0.27
CA ASN A 256 3.82 -9.86 -0.25
C ASN A 256 3.46 -10.35 1.17
N VAL A 257 3.86 -9.65 2.22
CA VAL A 257 3.72 -10.10 3.62
C VAL A 257 2.25 -10.30 4.04
N LEU A 258 1.32 -9.53 3.48
CA LEU A 258 -0.11 -9.63 3.76
C LEU A 258 -0.90 -10.43 2.73
N GLN A 259 -0.25 -11.01 1.74
CA GLN A 259 -0.91 -11.85 0.73
C GLN A 259 -1.42 -13.16 1.34
N SER A 260 -2.42 -13.75 0.70
CA SER A 260 -3.10 -14.98 1.12
C SER A 260 -3.30 -15.92 -0.05
N GLY A 261 -3.93 -17.07 0.18
CA GLY A 261 -4.25 -18.03 -0.87
C GLY A 261 -5.06 -17.50 -2.03
N MET A 262 -5.78 -16.41 -1.85
CA MET A 262 -6.50 -15.75 -2.94
C MET A 262 -5.56 -15.06 -3.93
N ASP A 263 -4.38 -14.66 -3.47
CA ASP A 263 -3.35 -13.99 -4.28
C ASP A 263 -2.51 -15.01 -5.08
N TYR A 264 -2.66 -16.32 -4.78
CA TYR A 264 -1.94 -17.44 -5.40
C TYR A 264 -2.92 -18.54 -5.86
N PRO A 265 -3.84 -18.27 -6.80
CA PRO A 265 -4.94 -19.19 -7.16
C PRO A 265 -4.47 -20.53 -7.76
N HIS A 266 -3.24 -20.60 -8.24
CA HIS A 266 -2.65 -21.81 -8.84
C HIS A 266 -1.68 -22.54 -7.88
N ASP A 267 -1.50 -22.03 -6.67
CA ASP A 267 -0.61 -22.61 -5.69
C ASP A 267 -1.41 -23.46 -4.69
N PRO A 268 -1.09 -24.76 -4.51
CA PRO A 268 -1.77 -25.63 -3.59
C PRO A 268 -1.45 -25.34 -2.11
N HIS A 269 -0.64 -24.31 -1.81
CA HIS A 269 -0.30 -23.96 -0.43
C HIS A 269 -1.53 -23.51 0.34
N ARG A 270 -1.73 -24.11 1.52
CA ARG A 270 -2.83 -23.79 2.43
C ARG A 270 -2.44 -22.80 3.51
N VAL A 271 -1.14 -22.49 3.64
CA VAL A 271 -0.58 -21.64 4.69
C VAL A 271 0.27 -20.55 4.05
N PHE A 272 0.09 -19.33 4.48
CA PHE A 272 0.73 -18.13 3.95
C PHE A 272 1.44 -17.38 5.07
N ILE A 273 2.35 -16.46 4.72
CA ILE A 273 3.06 -15.64 5.70
C ILE A 273 2.11 -14.90 6.63
N SER A 274 1.01 -14.38 6.10
CA SER A 274 0.00 -13.67 6.89
C SER A 274 -0.59 -14.49 8.03
N ASP A 275 -0.57 -15.82 7.95
CA ASP A 275 -1.10 -16.71 8.99
C ASP A 275 -0.17 -16.82 10.21
N PHE A 276 1.11 -16.46 10.07
CA PHE A 276 2.10 -16.48 11.14
C PHE A 276 2.23 -15.15 11.87
N LEU A 277 1.63 -14.07 11.35
CA LEU A 277 1.80 -12.74 11.92
C LEU A 277 0.99 -12.58 13.20
N ASP A 278 1.67 -12.18 14.27
CA ASP A 278 1.01 -11.75 15.51
C ASP A 278 0.54 -10.29 15.42
N PHE A 279 1.24 -9.47 14.60
CA PHE A 279 0.86 -8.09 14.29
C PHE A 279 1.29 -7.71 12.88
N SER A 280 0.53 -6.84 12.24
CA SER A 280 0.85 -6.40 10.88
C SER A 280 0.63 -4.90 10.68
N ILE A 281 1.57 -4.29 9.96
CA ILE A 281 1.62 -2.86 9.65
C ILE A 281 1.60 -2.71 8.13
N TYR A 282 0.73 -1.85 7.63
CA TYR A 282 0.74 -1.42 6.24
C TYR A 282 1.19 0.04 6.15
N VAL A 283 2.27 0.30 5.41
CA VAL A 283 2.73 1.66 5.14
C VAL A 283 2.06 2.13 3.86
N ASP A 284 1.23 3.16 3.96
CA ASP A 284 0.32 3.66 2.94
C ASP A 284 0.67 5.08 2.50
N ALA A 285 0.39 5.40 1.25
CA ALA A 285 0.33 6.76 0.72
C ALA A 285 -0.50 6.77 -0.56
N ASP A 286 -0.85 7.94 -1.05
CA ASP A 286 -1.52 8.09 -2.35
C ASP A 286 -0.62 7.60 -3.49
N SER A 287 -1.20 6.88 -4.47
CA SER A 287 -0.46 6.25 -5.56
C SER A 287 0.38 7.24 -6.38
N GLU A 288 -0.14 8.44 -6.64
CA GLU A 288 0.58 9.51 -7.34
C GLU A 288 1.81 9.98 -6.54
N GLN A 289 1.67 10.03 -5.21
CA GLN A 289 2.76 10.41 -4.34
C GLN A 289 3.85 9.33 -4.29
N ILE A 290 3.45 8.05 -4.27
CA ILE A 290 4.39 6.92 -4.30
C ILE A 290 5.15 6.90 -5.64
N GLU A 291 4.48 7.16 -6.77
CA GLU A 291 5.12 7.31 -8.09
C GLU A 291 6.20 8.39 -8.06
N LYS A 292 5.86 9.57 -7.55
CA LYS A 292 6.82 10.68 -7.43
C LYS A 292 8.04 10.26 -6.61
N TRP A 293 7.84 9.64 -5.45
CA TRP A 293 8.94 9.15 -4.61
C TRP A 293 9.77 8.06 -5.28
N TYR A 294 9.12 7.19 -6.06
CA TYR A 294 9.82 6.17 -6.83
C TYR A 294 10.74 6.79 -7.89
N VAL A 295 10.25 7.77 -8.64
CA VAL A 295 11.04 8.49 -9.64
C VAL A 295 12.21 9.24 -8.99
N GLU A 296 11.97 9.99 -7.91
CA GLU A 296 13.02 10.68 -7.15
C GLU A 296 14.09 9.72 -6.63
N ARG A 297 13.68 8.57 -6.10
CA ARG A 297 14.60 7.51 -5.63
C ARG A 297 15.42 6.93 -6.78
N PHE A 298 14.81 6.69 -7.92
CA PHE A 298 15.52 6.21 -9.12
C PHE A 298 16.58 7.22 -9.57
N MET A 299 16.26 8.51 -9.59
CA MET A 299 17.19 9.57 -9.94
C MET A 299 18.36 9.67 -8.95
N LYS A 300 18.11 9.56 -7.65
CA LYS A 300 19.17 9.49 -6.62
C LYS A 300 20.07 8.25 -6.79
N PHE A 301 19.49 7.09 -7.07
CA PHE A 301 20.26 5.87 -7.37
C PHE A 301 21.14 6.04 -8.61
N ARG A 302 20.63 6.67 -9.66
CA ARG A 302 21.40 6.95 -10.87
C ARG A 302 22.62 7.84 -10.57
N GLN A 303 22.48 8.80 -9.67
CA GLN A 303 23.60 9.68 -9.25
C GLN A 303 24.63 8.96 -8.36
N GLY A 304 24.23 7.93 -7.64
CA GLY A 304 25.02 7.22 -6.63
C GLY A 304 25.18 5.71 -6.87
N ALA A 305 24.23 4.93 -6.40
CA ALA A 305 24.33 3.46 -6.35
C ALA A 305 24.52 2.79 -7.73
N PHE A 306 23.92 3.33 -8.80
CA PHE A 306 24.05 2.77 -10.14
C PHE A 306 25.46 2.94 -10.72
N LYS A 307 26.26 3.90 -10.21
CA LYS A 307 27.67 4.10 -10.60
C LYS A 307 28.64 3.15 -9.91
N LYS A 308 28.20 2.42 -8.88
CA LYS A 308 29.07 1.49 -8.16
C LYS A 308 29.46 0.32 -9.06
N PRO A 309 30.73 -0.17 -8.96
CA PRO A 309 31.15 -1.37 -9.67
C PRO A 309 30.23 -2.56 -9.35
N GLY A 310 29.87 -3.35 -10.35
CA GLY A 310 28.98 -4.49 -10.20
C GLY A 310 27.48 -4.15 -10.10
N SER A 311 27.09 -2.88 -10.25
CA SER A 311 25.67 -2.52 -10.26
C SER A 311 24.96 -3.05 -11.50
N TYR A 312 23.89 -3.83 -11.28
CA TYR A 312 23.01 -4.33 -12.34
C TYR A 312 22.45 -3.20 -13.21
N PHE A 313 22.15 -2.05 -12.59
CA PHE A 313 21.55 -0.90 -13.24
C PHE A 313 22.56 0.13 -13.79
N SER A 314 23.84 -0.23 -13.87
CA SER A 314 24.89 0.67 -14.34
C SER A 314 24.63 1.28 -15.73
N HIS A 315 23.95 0.55 -16.61
CA HIS A 315 23.55 1.01 -17.94
C HIS A 315 22.64 2.24 -17.92
N TYR A 316 21.88 2.50 -16.86
CA TYR A 316 21.05 3.70 -16.73
C TYR A 316 21.86 4.97 -16.46
N THR A 317 23.13 4.86 -16.10
CA THR A 317 23.99 6.05 -15.90
C THR A 317 24.30 6.79 -17.19
N ALA A 318 24.20 6.10 -18.35
CA ALA A 318 24.43 6.69 -19.68
C ALA A 318 23.23 7.52 -20.19
N LEU A 319 22.05 7.37 -19.57
CA LEU A 319 20.86 8.14 -19.97
C LEU A 319 21.01 9.61 -19.60
N THR A 320 20.41 10.52 -20.38
CA THR A 320 20.20 11.91 -19.95
C THR A 320 19.22 11.95 -18.77
N GLU A 321 19.12 13.09 -18.10
CA GLU A 321 18.19 13.23 -16.96
C GLU A 321 16.74 12.99 -17.40
N ALA A 322 16.30 13.61 -18.48
CA ALA A 322 14.96 13.44 -19.03
C ALA A 322 14.67 11.98 -19.45
N GLN A 323 15.65 11.30 -20.09
CA GLN A 323 15.51 9.88 -20.46
C GLN A 323 15.42 8.97 -19.22
N ALA A 324 16.19 9.29 -18.17
CA ALA A 324 16.18 8.53 -16.93
C ALA A 324 14.85 8.70 -16.17
N GLU A 325 14.31 9.90 -16.12
CA GLU A 325 12.99 10.18 -15.54
C GLU A 325 11.89 9.47 -16.32
N GLN A 326 11.89 9.57 -17.65
CA GLN A 326 10.94 8.85 -18.50
C GLN A 326 11.03 7.33 -18.29
N LYS A 327 12.25 6.79 -18.16
CA LYS A 327 12.46 5.36 -17.88
C LYS A 327 11.91 4.97 -16.51
N ALA A 328 12.13 5.77 -15.47
CA ALA A 328 11.59 5.52 -14.14
C ALA A 328 10.06 5.51 -14.15
N ARG A 329 9.40 6.48 -14.80
CA ARG A 329 7.94 6.51 -14.97
C ARG A 329 7.42 5.29 -15.72
N SER A 330 8.07 4.91 -16.83
CA SER A 330 7.70 3.70 -17.57
C SER A 330 7.80 2.42 -16.73
N ILE A 331 8.83 2.28 -15.88
CA ILE A 331 8.94 1.13 -14.95
C ILE A 331 7.83 1.19 -13.88
N TRP A 332 7.50 2.38 -13.40
CA TRP A 332 6.38 2.54 -12.48
C TRP A 332 5.07 2.09 -13.12
N GLU A 333 4.70 2.64 -14.26
CA GLU A 333 3.45 2.35 -14.96
C GLU A 333 3.30 0.87 -15.33
N THR A 334 4.39 0.24 -15.80
CA THR A 334 4.32 -1.12 -16.34
C THR A 334 4.57 -2.21 -15.30
N ILE A 335 5.24 -1.90 -14.18
CA ILE A 335 5.65 -2.89 -13.18
C ILE A 335 5.17 -2.50 -11.79
N ASN A 336 5.75 -1.46 -11.17
CA ASN A 336 5.54 -1.21 -9.73
C ASN A 336 4.13 -0.69 -9.42
N GLY A 337 3.61 0.24 -10.21
CA GLY A 337 2.25 0.76 -10.05
C GLY A 337 1.20 -0.31 -10.34
N LYS A 338 1.43 -1.12 -11.37
CA LYS A 338 0.58 -2.27 -11.68
C LYS A 338 0.57 -3.28 -10.53
N ASN A 339 1.74 -3.65 -10.00
CA ASN A 339 1.85 -4.56 -8.87
C ASN A 339 1.20 -3.98 -7.60
N LEU A 340 1.32 -2.65 -7.38
CA LEU A 340 0.64 -1.99 -6.28
C LEU A 340 -0.87 -2.20 -6.37
N VAL A 341 -1.48 -1.91 -7.51
CA VAL A 341 -2.94 -1.97 -7.69
C VAL A 341 -3.46 -3.41 -7.67
N GLU A 342 -2.76 -4.33 -8.33
CA GLU A 342 -3.22 -5.71 -8.49
C GLU A 342 -2.96 -6.58 -7.26
N ASN A 343 -1.83 -6.40 -6.56
CA ASN A 343 -1.36 -7.38 -5.58
C ASN A 343 -1.11 -6.83 -4.18
N ILE A 344 -0.79 -5.52 -4.02
CA ILE A 344 -0.36 -4.98 -2.74
C ILE A 344 -1.51 -4.21 -2.07
N LEU A 345 -2.12 -3.26 -2.76
CA LEU A 345 -3.19 -2.41 -2.24
C LEU A 345 -4.43 -3.21 -1.77
N PRO A 346 -4.86 -4.29 -2.45
CA PRO A 346 -5.98 -5.11 -1.97
C PRO A 346 -5.74 -5.73 -0.59
N THR A 347 -4.49 -5.92 -0.18
CA THR A 347 -4.13 -6.51 1.13
C THR A 347 -4.18 -5.51 2.29
N LYS A 348 -4.24 -4.20 2.02
CA LYS A 348 -4.23 -3.12 3.01
C LYS A 348 -5.27 -3.33 4.12
N GLY A 349 -6.49 -3.70 3.74
CA GLY A 349 -7.58 -3.96 4.69
C GLY A 349 -7.34 -5.14 5.64
N ARG A 350 -6.26 -5.91 5.49
CA ARG A 350 -5.88 -7.03 6.37
C ARG A 350 -4.92 -6.60 7.49
N ALA A 351 -4.32 -5.42 7.40
CA ALA A 351 -3.37 -4.94 8.40
C ALA A 351 -4.02 -4.66 9.76
N HIS A 352 -3.27 -4.87 10.85
CA HIS A 352 -3.68 -4.45 12.18
C HIS A 352 -3.50 -2.94 12.37
N LEU A 353 -2.52 -2.37 11.72
CA LEU A 353 -2.24 -0.93 11.76
C LEU A 353 -1.83 -0.43 10.38
N ILE A 354 -2.32 0.78 10.02
CA ILE A 354 -1.96 1.45 8.77
C ILE A 354 -1.31 2.78 9.13
N LEU A 355 -0.10 3.02 8.61
CA LEU A 355 0.60 4.29 8.68
C LEU A 355 0.35 5.03 7.36
N ARG A 356 -0.50 6.05 7.38
CA ARG A 356 -0.78 6.87 6.19
C ARG A 356 0.17 8.04 6.12
N LYS A 357 0.98 8.07 5.06
CA LYS A 357 1.96 9.13 4.81
C LYS A 357 1.38 10.22 3.92
N GLY A 358 1.75 11.47 4.23
CA GLY A 358 1.47 12.66 3.45
C GLY A 358 2.60 13.01 2.47
N LEU A 359 2.51 14.22 1.92
CA LEU A 359 3.35 14.69 0.81
C LEU A 359 4.87 14.65 1.10
N ASN A 360 5.29 14.81 2.35
CA ASN A 360 6.69 14.92 2.76
C ASN A 360 7.27 13.62 3.34
N HIS A 361 6.76 12.48 2.97
CA HIS A 361 7.07 11.17 3.56
C HIS A 361 6.72 11.03 5.06
N SER A 362 6.20 12.06 5.71
CA SER A 362 5.80 12.00 7.12
C SER A 362 4.48 11.27 7.29
N VAL A 363 4.31 10.54 8.40
CA VAL A 363 3.03 9.94 8.77
C VAL A 363 2.10 11.02 9.28
N GLU A 364 0.94 11.17 8.67
CA GLU A 364 -0.09 12.16 9.04
C GLU A 364 -1.24 11.53 9.83
N GLU A 365 -1.50 10.26 9.59
CA GLU A 365 -2.62 9.55 10.19
C GLU A 365 -2.24 8.10 10.51
N VAL A 366 -2.72 7.59 11.63
CA VAL A 366 -2.57 6.19 12.04
C VAL A 366 -3.93 5.56 12.22
N LEU A 367 -4.16 4.43 11.54
CA LEU A 367 -5.39 3.66 11.66
C LEU A 367 -5.07 2.35 12.38
N LEU A 368 -5.69 2.13 13.53
CA LEU A 368 -5.52 0.93 14.36
C LEU A 368 -6.80 0.09 14.31
N ARG A 369 -6.68 -1.17 13.92
CA ARG A 369 -7.82 -2.11 13.90
C ARG A 369 -8.35 -2.34 15.32
N LYS A 370 -9.68 -2.29 15.45
CA LYS A 370 -10.42 -2.58 16.69
C LYS A 370 -10.27 -4.03 17.14
#